data_2ea7ee4f8bd5dbeb3714b45a2e6391ac
#
_entry.id   2ea7ee4f8bd5dbeb3714b45a2e6391ac
#
_cell.length_a   1.000
_cell.length_b   1.000
_cell.length_c   1.000
_cell.angle_alpha   90.00
_cell.angle_beta   90.00
_cell.angle_gamma   90.00
#
_symmetry.space_group_name_H-M   'P 1'
#
loop_
_entity.id
_entity.type
_entity.pdbx_description
1 polymer ?
#
loop_
_entity_poly.entity_id
_entity_poly.type
_entity_poly.pdbx_seq_one_letter_code
_entity_poly.pdbx_strand_id
1 'polypeptide(L)'
;DGKIYLSHPPRSKPADILRFIREHLDWIARRARPQEAALPSPYADGSTHWLLGEPLRLRLAQDATRDIHHAGDILITAPGDEAALAAAFRRFHQQQSAAHLPAMVAVEAGRCPWVRALPPLRYRAMRRSWGNCRRDGILTLNSRLIQYPPALIAHVIIHELCHLQEHHHGAAFYALMQAVQPDWQARKASLERFRREHGVLM
;
A
#
# COMPACT_ATOMS: atom_id res chain seq x y z
N ASP A 1 25.72 5.60 -0.43
CA ASP A 1 27.18 5.60 -0.21
C ASP A 1 27.86 4.30 -0.68
N GLY A 2 27.16 3.38 -1.35
CA GLY A 2 27.69 2.17 -1.96
C GLY A 2 28.25 1.14 -0.98
N LYS A 3 28.03 1.29 0.31
CA LYS A 3 28.49 0.36 1.34
C LYS A 3 27.55 -0.83 1.47
N ILE A 4 28.15 -2.02 1.57
CA ILE A 4 27.42 -3.26 1.81
C ILE A 4 27.71 -3.70 3.24
N TYR A 5 26.68 -3.96 4.00
CA TYR A 5 26.78 -4.44 5.38
C TYR A 5 26.44 -5.93 5.41
N LEU A 6 27.33 -6.71 5.99
CA LEU A 6 27.13 -8.14 6.23
C LEU A 6 26.87 -8.39 7.72
N SER A 7 25.70 -8.90 8.06
CA SER A 7 25.40 -9.37 9.42
C SER A 7 25.79 -10.84 9.54
N HIS A 8 26.54 -11.18 10.56
CA HIS A 8 26.94 -12.55 10.84
C HIS A 8 26.84 -12.87 12.35
N PRO A 9 26.69 -14.14 12.76
CA PRO A 9 26.70 -14.53 14.16
C PRO A 9 28.02 -14.15 14.83
N PRO A 10 28.03 -13.81 16.13
CA PRO A 10 29.23 -13.32 16.84
C PRO A 10 30.43 -14.27 16.84
N ARG A 11 30.22 -15.57 16.58
CA ARG A 11 31.24 -16.61 16.56
C ARG A 11 31.66 -17.05 15.15
N SER A 12 31.26 -16.32 14.10
CA SER A 12 31.65 -16.65 12.72
C SER A 12 33.15 -16.47 12.52
N LYS A 13 33.81 -17.46 11.93
CA LYS A 13 35.23 -17.34 11.59
C LYS A 13 35.41 -16.44 10.37
N PRO A 14 36.45 -15.60 10.34
CA PRO A 14 36.72 -14.71 9.20
C PRO A 14 36.79 -15.42 7.85
N ALA A 15 37.35 -16.65 7.85
CA ALA A 15 37.47 -17.50 6.65
C ALA A 15 36.08 -17.88 6.08
N ASP A 16 35.10 -18.18 6.92
CA ASP A 16 33.73 -18.52 6.49
C ASP A 16 33.01 -17.32 5.91
N ILE A 17 33.22 -16.13 6.49
CA ILE A 17 32.71 -14.88 6.00
C ILE A 17 33.26 -14.56 4.60
N LEU A 18 34.56 -14.70 4.42
CA LEU A 18 35.23 -14.49 3.13
C LEU A 18 34.79 -15.52 2.07
N ARG A 19 34.60 -16.77 2.46
CA ARG A 19 34.06 -17.81 1.57
C ARG A 19 32.63 -17.41 1.12
N PHE A 20 31.76 -17.08 2.03
CA PHE A 20 30.39 -16.64 1.73
C PHE A 20 30.38 -15.44 0.77
N ILE A 21 31.22 -14.42 1.02
CA ILE A 21 31.33 -13.26 0.13
C ILE A 21 31.74 -13.70 -1.28
N ARG A 22 32.75 -14.57 -1.41
CA ARG A 22 33.24 -15.06 -2.72
C ARG A 22 32.16 -15.85 -3.48
N GLU A 23 31.43 -16.71 -2.80
CA GLU A 23 30.34 -17.50 -3.40
C GLU A 23 29.17 -16.64 -3.87
N HIS A 24 29.01 -15.42 -3.31
CA HIS A 24 27.91 -14.51 -3.61
C HIS A 24 28.33 -13.22 -4.32
N LEU A 25 29.58 -13.14 -4.81
CA LEU A 25 30.12 -11.92 -5.45
C LEU A 25 29.23 -11.40 -6.58
N ASP A 26 28.74 -12.26 -7.46
CA ASP A 26 27.88 -11.85 -8.58
C ASP A 26 26.52 -11.30 -8.10
N TRP A 27 25.98 -11.88 -7.05
CA TRP A 27 24.74 -11.36 -6.45
C TRP A 27 24.99 -10.03 -5.77
N ILE A 28 26.11 -9.90 -5.02
CA ILE A 28 26.53 -8.65 -4.37
C ILE A 28 26.78 -7.58 -5.43
N ALA A 29 27.51 -7.88 -6.51
CA ALA A 29 27.80 -6.94 -7.59
C ALA A 29 26.54 -6.45 -8.31
N ARG A 30 25.57 -7.34 -8.55
CA ARG A 30 24.27 -6.94 -9.12
C ARG A 30 23.49 -5.99 -8.22
N ARG A 31 23.61 -6.15 -6.90
CA ARG A 31 22.92 -5.31 -5.91
C ARG A 31 23.70 -4.06 -5.53
N ALA A 32 25.02 -4.10 -5.66
CA ALA A 32 25.94 -2.99 -5.40
C ALA A 32 26.12 -2.05 -6.61
N ARG A 33 25.47 -2.35 -7.76
CA ARG A 33 25.51 -1.43 -8.88
C ARG A 33 25.14 -0.04 -8.39
N PRO A 34 25.95 1.00 -8.71
CA PRO A 34 25.56 2.37 -8.43
C PRO A 34 24.16 2.55 -9.00
N GLN A 35 23.27 3.10 -8.21
CA GLN A 35 21.93 3.41 -8.67
C GLN A 35 22.10 4.38 -9.83
N GLU A 36 21.92 3.87 -11.08
CA GLU A 36 21.89 4.71 -12.28
C GLU A 36 20.92 5.85 -11.98
N ALA A 37 21.38 7.08 -12.22
CA ALA A 37 20.75 8.37 -12.00
C ALA A 37 19.57 8.30 -11.02
N ALA A 38 19.70 8.85 -9.83
CA ALA A 38 18.67 8.79 -8.79
C ALA A 38 17.30 8.94 -9.44
N LEU A 39 16.46 7.91 -9.36
CA LEU A 39 15.11 7.98 -9.86
C LEU A 39 14.50 9.29 -9.36
N PRO A 40 13.83 10.05 -10.23
CA PRO A 40 13.22 11.31 -9.80
C PRO A 40 12.39 11.04 -8.54
N SER A 41 12.47 11.95 -7.58
CA SER A 41 11.69 11.83 -6.34
C SER A 41 10.24 11.52 -6.69
N PRO A 42 9.60 10.55 -6.04
CA PRO A 42 8.18 10.29 -6.27
C PRO A 42 7.30 11.50 -5.96
N TYR A 43 7.87 12.53 -5.32
CA TYR A 43 7.21 13.79 -4.98
C TYR A 43 7.77 14.98 -5.76
N ALA A 44 8.36 14.77 -6.93
CA ALA A 44 8.79 15.86 -7.81
C ALA A 44 7.58 16.64 -8.34
N ASP A 45 7.78 17.93 -8.61
CA ASP A 45 6.75 18.74 -9.30
C ASP A 45 6.39 18.10 -10.63
N GLY A 46 5.10 18.02 -10.95
CA GLY A 46 4.57 17.31 -12.12
C GLY A 46 4.50 15.79 -11.98
N SER A 47 4.93 15.17 -10.86
CA SER A 47 4.79 13.73 -10.65
C SER A 47 3.32 13.29 -10.61
N THR A 48 3.06 12.04 -11.03
CA THR A 48 1.70 11.49 -11.03
C THR A 48 1.44 10.71 -9.75
N HIS A 49 0.30 11.00 -9.15
CA HIS A 49 -0.24 10.30 -7.99
C HIS A 49 -1.65 9.78 -8.32
N TRP A 50 -2.23 9.00 -7.42
CA TRP A 50 -3.49 8.33 -7.68
C TRP A 50 -4.48 8.60 -6.53
N LEU A 51 -5.75 8.79 -6.89
CA LEU A 51 -6.87 8.83 -5.95
C LEU A 51 -8.07 8.11 -6.59
N LEU A 52 -8.56 7.06 -5.94
CA LEU A 52 -9.67 6.23 -6.44
C LEU A 52 -9.44 5.70 -7.87
N GLY A 53 -8.17 5.47 -8.24
CA GLY A 53 -7.79 5.00 -9.57
C GLY A 53 -7.58 6.10 -10.62
N GLU A 54 -7.90 7.34 -10.29
CA GLU A 54 -7.69 8.49 -11.18
C GLU A 54 -6.29 9.09 -11.00
N PRO A 55 -5.59 9.40 -12.09
CA PRO A 55 -4.29 10.04 -12.04
C PRO A 55 -4.41 11.52 -11.69
N LEU A 56 -3.60 11.98 -10.74
CA LEU A 56 -3.52 13.36 -10.29
C LEU A 56 -2.09 13.88 -10.44
N ARG A 57 -1.92 15.12 -10.90
CA ARG A 57 -0.64 15.79 -11.04
C ARG A 57 -0.26 16.54 -9.77
N LEU A 58 0.93 16.30 -9.24
CA LEU A 58 1.46 17.08 -8.13
C LEU A 58 1.96 18.45 -8.63
N ARG A 59 1.54 19.52 -7.95
CA ARG A 59 2.05 20.88 -8.12
C ARG A 59 2.64 21.38 -6.81
N LEU A 60 3.92 21.74 -6.85
CA LEU A 60 4.60 22.37 -5.73
C LEU A 60 4.51 23.90 -5.88
N ALA A 61 3.71 24.55 -5.02
CA ALA A 61 3.50 26.00 -5.05
C ALA A 61 4.02 26.64 -3.77
N GLN A 62 4.82 27.73 -3.91
CA GLN A 62 5.50 28.38 -2.80
C GLN A 62 4.52 29.04 -1.80
N ASP A 63 3.37 29.46 -2.28
CA ASP A 63 2.30 30.09 -1.53
C ASP A 63 1.29 29.08 -0.94
N ALA A 64 1.45 27.79 -1.24
CA ALA A 64 0.58 26.74 -0.71
C ALA A 64 0.92 26.38 0.76
N THR A 65 -0.03 25.72 1.40
CA THR A 65 0.18 25.09 2.71
C THR A 65 0.97 23.79 2.58
N ARG A 66 1.47 23.26 3.70
CA ARG A 66 2.12 21.94 3.74
C ARG A 66 1.16 20.77 3.67
N ASP A 67 -0.13 21.02 3.76
CA ASP A 67 -1.14 19.99 3.53
C ASP A 67 -1.48 19.93 2.03
N ILE A 68 -1.82 18.74 1.57
CA ILE A 68 -2.16 18.53 0.16
C ILE A 68 -3.60 18.93 -0.06
N HIS A 69 -3.83 19.86 -0.99
CA HIS A 69 -5.14 20.26 -1.48
C HIS A 69 -5.41 19.58 -2.82
N HIS A 70 -6.60 19.01 -2.97
CA HIS A 70 -7.05 18.38 -4.20
C HIS A 70 -8.01 19.33 -4.92
N ALA A 71 -7.69 19.67 -6.16
CA ALA A 71 -8.50 20.54 -7.01
C ALA A 71 -8.51 20.01 -8.46
N GLY A 72 -9.63 19.41 -8.86
CA GLY A 72 -9.73 18.75 -10.17
C GLY A 72 -8.77 17.58 -10.31
N ASP A 73 -7.85 17.66 -11.25
CA ASP A 73 -6.81 16.66 -11.51
C ASP A 73 -5.43 17.01 -10.88
N ILE A 74 -5.41 18.03 -10.01
CA ILE A 74 -4.18 18.55 -9.43
C ILE A 74 -4.18 18.36 -7.92
N LEU A 75 -3.03 17.92 -7.38
CA LEU A 75 -2.69 17.97 -5.96
C LEU A 75 -1.73 19.14 -5.75
N ILE A 76 -2.04 20.04 -4.83
CA ILE A 76 -1.25 21.25 -4.55
C ILE A 76 -0.72 21.19 -3.12
N THR A 77 0.58 21.43 -2.94
CA THR A 77 1.21 21.57 -1.62
C THR A 77 2.46 22.45 -1.71
N ALA A 78 2.92 22.95 -0.58
CA ALA A 78 4.21 23.67 -0.51
C ALA A 78 5.38 22.72 -0.84
N PRO A 79 6.45 23.22 -1.46
CA PRO A 79 7.69 22.47 -1.63
C PRO A 79 8.30 22.09 -0.27
N GLY A 80 9.06 21.02 -0.25
CA GLY A 80 9.72 20.51 0.94
C GLY A 80 10.70 19.39 0.60
N ASP A 81 11.43 18.93 1.60
CA ASP A 81 12.23 17.72 1.44
C ASP A 81 11.33 16.47 1.28
N GLU A 82 11.93 15.36 0.88
CA GLU A 82 11.21 14.12 0.63
C GLU A 82 10.45 13.61 1.86
N ALA A 83 11.01 13.81 3.07
CA ALA A 83 10.38 13.37 4.31
C ALA A 83 9.13 14.20 4.64
N ALA A 84 9.18 15.51 4.42
CA ALA A 84 8.05 16.43 4.61
C ALA A 84 6.91 16.12 3.61
N LEU A 85 7.24 15.93 2.33
CA LEU A 85 6.27 15.57 1.29
C LEU A 85 5.66 14.18 1.55
N ALA A 86 6.47 13.19 1.91
CA ALA A 86 5.99 11.89 2.31
C ALA A 86 5.03 11.95 3.51
N ALA A 87 5.30 12.84 4.48
CA ALA A 87 4.41 13.07 5.62
C ALA A 87 3.09 13.73 5.17
N ALA A 88 3.14 14.71 4.27
CA ALA A 88 1.95 15.35 3.70
C ALA A 88 1.07 14.33 2.95
N PHE A 89 1.66 13.48 2.11
CA PHE A 89 0.95 12.40 1.41
C PHE A 89 0.34 11.36 2.38
N ARG A 90 1.03 11.02 3.47
CA ARG A 90 0.45 10.13 4.50
C ARG A 90 -0.81 10.73 5.12
N ARG A 91 -0.78 12.02 5.48
CA ARG A 91 -1.96 12.72 6.02
C ARG A 91 -3.09 12.78 4.99
N PHE A 92 -2.77 13.16 3.75
CA PHE A 92 -3.73 13.20 2.65
C PHE A 92 -4.42 11.85 2.44
N HIS A 93 -3.66 10.76 2.29
CA HIS A 93 -4.24 9.43 2.12
C HIS A 93 -5.10 9.02 3.33
N GLN A 94 -4.72 9.39 4.54
CA GLN A 94 -5.51 9.09 5.73
C GLN A 94 -6.83 9.88 5.75
N GLN A 95 -6.81 11.16 5.39
CA GLN A 95 -8.00 12.00 5.25
C GLN A 95 -8.95 11.47 4.17
N GLN A 96 -8.41 11.17 2.98
CA GLN A 96 -9.20 10.63 1.87
C GLN A 96 -9.78 9.24 2.23
N SER A 97 -9.03 8.41 2.93
CA SER A 97 -9.55 7.13 3.43
C SER A 97 -10.71 7.31 4.40
N ALA A 98 -10.60 8.24 5.34
CA ALA A 98 -11.66 8.53 6.30
C ALA A 98 -12.93 9.11 5.61
N ALA A 99 -12.75 9.86 4.52
CA ALA A 99 -13.86 10.44 3.76
C ALA A 99 -14.61 9.41 2.89
N HIS A 100 -13.90 8.48 2.26
CA HIS A 100 -14.47 7.60 1.22
C HIS A 100 -14.71 6.15 1.68
N LEU A 101 -13.79 5.56 2.45
CA LEU A 101 -13.86 4.13 2.75
C LEU A 101 -15.05 3.71 3.63
N PRO A 102 -15.57 4.52 4.57
CA PRO A 102 -16.73 4.11 5.38
C PRO A 102 -17.95 3.76 4.53
N ALA A 103 -18.26 4.59 3.53
CA ALA A 103 -19.39 4.33 2.63
C ALA A 103 -19.15 3.07 1.79
N MET A 104 -17.93 2.85 1.31
CA MET A 104 -17.57 1.64 0.56
C MET A 104 -17.69 0.39 1.44
N VAL A 105 -17.22 0.45 2.70
CA VAL A 105 -17.36 -0.67 3.65
C VAL A 105 -18.83 -0.96 3.92
N ALA A 106 -19.68 0.05 4.08
CA ALA A 106 -21.10 -0.14 4.31
C ALA A 106 -21.78 -0.85 3.12
N VAL A 107 -21.45 -0.46 1.89
CA VAL A 107 -21.96 -1.11 0.67
C VAL A 107 -21.54 -2.58 0.61
N GLU A 108 -20.24 -2.87 0.80
CA GLU A 108 -19.74 -4.25 0.70
C GLU A 108 -20.21 -5.12 1.89
N ALA A 109 -20.35 -4.54 3.08
CA ALA A 109 -20.92 -5.23 4.24
C ALA A 109 -22.37 -5.70 3.98
N GLY A 110 -23.16 -4.87 3.31
CA GLY A 110 -24.53 -5.22 2.92
C GLY A 110 -24.62 -6.41 1.96
N ARG A 111 -23.53 -6.74 1.25
CA ARG A 111 -23.42 -7.91 0.37
C ARG A 111 -22.98 -9.18 1.10
N CYS A 112 -22.48 -9.05 2.34
CA CYS A 112 -21.92 -10.13 3.14
C CYS A 112 -22.93 -10.58 4.22
N PRO A 113 -23.68 -11.69 4.05
CA PRO A 113 -24.77 -12.09 4.97
C PRO A 113 -24.30 -12.36 6.40
N TRP A 114 -23.01 -12.64 6.61
CA TRP A 114 -22.42 -12.87 7.93
C TRP A 114 -22.08 -11.57 8.68
N VAL A 115 -22.10 -10.43 8.00
CA VAL A 115 -21.82 -9.12 8.62
C VAL A 115 -23.11 -8.52 9.15
N ARG A 116 -23.35 -8.69 10.45
CA ARG A 116 -24.57 -8.22 11.12
C ARG A 116 -24.55 -6.77 11.55
N ALA A 117 -23.35 -6.22 11.74
CA ALA A 117 -23.11 -4.83 12.09
C ALA A 117 -21.81 -4.36 11.44
N LEU A 118 -21.72 -3.08 11.12
CA LEU A 118 -20.52 -2.49 10.54
C LEU A 118 -19.35 -2.61 11.55
N PRO A 119 -18.19 -3.15 11.12
CA PRO A 119 -17.03 -3.25 11.98
C PRO A 119 -16.47 -1.87 12.31
N PRO A 120 -15.87 -1.67 13.50
CA PRO A 120 -15.09 -0.48 13.78
C PRO A 120 -13.91 -0.36 12.78
N LEU A 121 -13.76 0.82 12.18
CA LEU A 121 -12.76 1.07 11.13
C LEU A 121 -11.55 1.82 11.66
N ARG A 122 -10.38 1.44 11.18
CA ARG A 122 -9.12 2.15 11.38
C ARG A 122 -8.37 2.29 10.05
N TYR A 123 -7.65 3.39 9.90
CA TYR A 123 -6.82 3.67 8.71
C TYR A 123 -5.40 3.95 9.14
N ARG A 124 -4.45 3.24 8.55
CA ARG A 124 -3.02 3.50 8.77
C ARG A 124 -2.21 3.06 7.56
N ALA A 125 -1.05 3.67 7.34
CA ALA A 125 -0.10 3.18 6.34
C ALA A 125 0.49 1.84 6.81
N MET A 126 0.41 0.82 5.96
CA MET A 126 0.97 -0.52 6.19
C MET A 126 1.94 -0.87 5.07
N ARG A 127 2.98 -1.63 5.38
CA ARG A 127 4.05 -1.98 4.42
C ARG A 127 3.82 -3.29 3.68
N ARG A 128 3.01 -4.21 4.23
CA ARG A 128 2.92 -5.61 3.76
C ARG A 128 1.50 -6.11 3.54
N SER A 129 0.50 -5.31 3.81
CA SER A 129 -0.90 -5.71 3.67
C SER A 129 -1.78 -4.56 3.27
N TRP A 130 -2.89 -4.86 2.59
CA TRP A 130 -3.92 -3.91 2.20
C TRP A 130 -4.94 -3.67 3.32
N GLY A 131 -5.13 -4.68 4.14
CA GLY A 131 -6.04 -4.65 5.27
C GLY A 131 -5.63 -5.66 6.34
N ASN A 132 -6.38 -5.67 7.41
CA ASN A 132 -6.31 -6.63 8.50
C ASN A 132 -7.63 -6.60 9.26
N CYS A 133 -8.24 -7.75 9.46
CA CYS A 133 -9.37 -7.93 10.35
C CYS A 133 -8.90 -8.66 11.61
N ARG A 134 -9.07 -8.03 12.76
CA ARG A 134 -8.71 -8.61 14.05
C ARG A 134 -9.82 -9.54 14.55
N ARG A 135 -9.48 -10.45 15.48
CA ARG A 135 -10.46 -11.36 16.10
C ARG A 135 -11.55 -10.62 16.92
N ASP A 136 -11.26 -9.41 17.39
CA ASP A 136 -12.22 -8.54 18.07
C ASP A 136 -13.12 -7.76 17.08
N GLY A 137 -13.04 -8.06 15.79
CA GLY A 137 -13.85 -7.46 14.73
C GLY A 137 -13.37 -6.10 14.24
N ILE A 138 -12.26 -5.56 14.75
CA ILE A 138 -11.72 -4.28 14.25
C ILE A 138 -11.11 -4.48 12.87
N LEU A 139 -11.65 -3.75 11.88
CA LEU A 139 -11.16 -3.71 10.52
C LEU A 139 -10.17 -2.55 10.34
N THR A 140 -8.93 -2.87 10.01
CA THR A 140 -7.90 -1.87 9.68
C THR A 140 -7.63 -1.93 8.19
N LEU A 141 -7.81 -0.81 7.48
CA LEU A 141 -7.48 -0.68 6.06
C LEU A 141 -6.21 0.16 5.88
N ASN A 142 -5.39 -0.22 4.92
CA ASN A 142 -4.22 0.57 4.56
C ASN A 142 -4.68 1.90 3.94
N SER A 143 -4.25 3.02 4.51
CA SER A 143 -4.63 4.34 3.99
C SER A 143 -4.14 4.58 2.55
N ARG A 144 -3.14 3.85 2.07
CA ARG A 144 -2.69 3.90 0.68
C ARG A 144 -3.63 3.16 -0.29
N LEU A 145 -4.56 2.36 0.23
CA LEU A 145 -5.56 1.68 -0.58
C LEU A 145 -6.45 2.68 -1.35
N ILE A 146 -6.62 3.88 -0.82
CA ILE A 146 -7.40 4.95 -1.48
C ILE A 146 -6.87 5.35 -2.88
N GLN A 147 -5.65 4.99 -3.21
CA GLN A 147 -5.06 5.23 -4.52
C GLN A 147 -5.62 4.31 -5.62
N TYR A 148 -6.23 3.20 -5.24
CA TYR A 148 -6.71 2.17 -6.16
C TYR A 148 -8.09 2.46 -6.71
N PRO A 149 -8.44 1.91 -7.89
CA PRO A 149 -9.81 1.93 -8.40
C PRO A 149 -10.81 1.37 -7.40
N PRO A 150 -12.03 1.94 -7.31
CA PRO A 150 -13.05 1.51 -6.35
C PRO A 150 -13.33 0.00 -6.37
N ALA A 151 -13.32 -0.62 -7.55
CA ALA A 151 -13.54 -2.06 -7.69
C ALA A 151 -12.45 -2.92 -7.02
N LEU A 152 -11.21 -2.42 -6.96
CA LEU A 152 -10.09 -3.09 -6.30
C LEU A 152 -10.08 -2.81 -4.80
N ILE A 153 -10.51 -1.62 -4.39
CA ILE A 153 -10.77 -1.30 -2.98
C ILE A 153 -11.86 -2.21 -2.42
N ALA A 154 -12.97 -2.36 -3.14
CA ALA A 154 -14.06 -3.27 -2.78
C ALA A 154 -13.60 -4.71 -2.60
N HIS A 155 -12.68 -5.19 -3.48
CA HIS A 155 -12.08 -6.52 -3.33
C HIS A 155 -11.36 -6.69 -1.99
N VAL A 156 -10.55 -5.73 -1.60
CA VAL A 156 -9.84 -5.78 -0.31
C VAL A 156 -10.83 -5.70 0.85
N ILE A 157 -11.84 -4.85 0.78
CA ILE A 157 -12.88 -4.74 1.80
C ILE A 157 -13.61 -6.08 1.99
N ILE A 158 -14.07 -6.73 0.91
CA ILE A 158 -14.74 -8.03 0.97
C ILE A 158 -13.81 -9.09 1.58
N HIS A 159 -12.53 -9.09 1.19
CA HIS A 159 -11.52 -10.00 1.76
C HIS A 159 -11.44 -9.86 3.29
N GLU A 160 -11.34 -8.63 3.77
CA GLU A 160 -11.27 -8.37 5.21
C GLU A 160 -12.60 -8.66 5.94
N LEU A 161 -13.74 -8.42 5.30
CA LEU A 161 -15.05 -8.79 5.85
C LEU A 161 -15.25 -10.30 5.93
N CYS A 162 -14.65 -11.11 5.05
CA CYS A 162 -14.64 -12.56 5.15
C CYS A 162 -13.93 -13.02 6.44
N HIS A 163 -12.91 -12.29 6.90
CA HIS A 163 -12.22 -12.60 8.14
C HIS A 163 -13.05 -12.38 9.41
N LEU A 164 -14.19 -11.70 9.34
CA LEU A 164 -15.14 -11.66 10.46
C LEU A 164 -15.78 -13.03 10.72
N GLN A 165 -15.83 -13.90 9.71
CA GLN A 165 -16.38 -15.25 9.80
C GLN A 165 -15.26 -16.30 9.83
N GLU A 166 -14.24 -16.16 8.95
CA GLU A 166 -13.18 -17.13 8.75
C GLU A 166 -11.80 -16.48 8.83
N HIS A 167 -11.07 -16.72 9.91
CA HIS A 167 -9.77 -16.09 10.16
C HIS A 167 -8.61 -16.64 9.31
N HIS A 168 -8.78 -17.84 8.74
CA HIS A 168 -7.75 -18.53 7.98
C HIS A 168 -8.16 -18.65 6.51
N HIS A 169 -7.20 -18.48 5.59
CA HIS A 169 -7.42 -18.61 4.15
C HIS A 169 -7.59 -20.08 3.73
N GLY A 170 -8.54 -20.80 4.35
CA GLY A 170 -8.92 -22.17 4.00
C GLY A 170 -10.08 -22.22 2.99
N ALA A 171 -10.58 -23.43 2.73
CA ALA A 171 -11.70 -23.65 1.80
C ALA A 171 -12.95 -22.83 2.18
N ALA A 172 -13.29 -22.75 3.47
CA ALA A 172 -14.42 -21.96 3.96
C ALA A 172 -14.28 -20.47 3.65
N PHE A 173 -13.08 -19.88 3.86
CA PHE A 173 -12.79 -18.50 3.50
C PHE A 173 -13.01 -18.24 1.99
N TYR A 174 -12.45 -19.10 1.14
CA TYR A 174 -12.60 -18.93 -0.31
C TYR A 174 -14.03 -19.20 -0.80
N ALA A 175 -14.80 -20.02 -0.08
CA ALA A 175 -16.23 -20.17 -0.35
C ALA A 175 -17.01 -18.88 -0.07
N LEU A 176 -16.70 -18.15 1.01
CA LEU A 176 -17.27 -16.82 1.28
C LEU A 176 -16.89 -15.82 0.19
N MET A 177 -15.60 -15.76 -0.17
CA MET A 177 -15.14 -14.91 -1.28
C MET A 177 -15.88 -15.21 -2.57
N GLN A 178 -16.01 -16.49 -2.93
CA GLN A 178 -16.68 -16.94 -4.16
C GLN A 178 -18.16 -16.59 -4.17
N ALA A 179 -18.83 -16.68 -3.02
CA ALA A 179 -20.26 -16.38 -2.90
C ALA A 179 -20.57 -14.89 -3.14
N VAL A 180 -19.71 -13.99 -2.65
CA VAL A 180 -19.92 -12.52 -2.76
C VAL A 180 -19.26 -11.93 -3.99
N GLN A 181 -18.10 -12.46 -4.38
CA GLN A 181 -17.28 -11.95 -5.47
C GLN A 181 -16.71 -13.10 -6.31
N PRO A 182 -17.48 -13.67 -7.24
CA PRO A 182 -17.05 -14.83 -8.06
C PRO A 182 -15.77 -14.58 -8.88
N ASP A 183 -15.47 -13.32 -9.22
CA ASP A 183 -14.29 -12.89 -9.97
C ASP A 183 -13.09 -12.49 -9.06
N TRP A 184 -13.09 -12.92 -7.79
CA TRP A 184 -12.11 -12.49 -6.79
C TRP A 184 -10.65 -12.75 -7.19
N GLN A 185 -10.34 -13.85 -7.90
CA GLN A 185 -8.98 -14.14 -8.38
C GLN A 185 -8.53 -13.11 -9.43
N ALA A 186 -9.39 -12.76 -10.36
CA ALA A 186 -9.11 -11.75 -11.37
C ALA A 186 -8.90 -10.37 -10.75
N ARG A 187 -9.68 -10.02 -9.73
CA ARG A 187 -9.51 -8.76 -8.99
C ARG A 187 -8.23 -8.73 -8.17
N LYS A 188 -7.87 -9.84 -7.52
CA LYS A 188 -6.57 -9.98 -6.85
C LYS A 188 -5.41 -9.76 -7.82
N ALA A 189 -5.46 -10.39 -9.00
CA ALA A 189 -4.44 -10.21 -10.04
C ALA A 189 -4.39 -8.76 -10.54
N SER A 190 -5.54 -8.11 -10.71
CA SER A 190 -5.64 -6.71 -11.12
C SER A 190 -5.10 -5.75 -10.05
N LEU A 191 -5.33 -6.02 -8.75
CA LEU A 191 -4.76 -5.27 -7.64
C LEU A 191 -3.23 -5.27 -7.67
N GLU A 192 -2.63 -6.46 -7.86
CA GLU A 192 -1.18 -6.61 -7.96
C GLU A 192 -0.61 -6.00 -9.25
N ARG A 193 -1.35 -6.07 -10.35
CA ARG A 193 -0.96 -5.43 -11.61
C ARG A 193 -0.95 -3.91 -11.45
N PHE A 194 -2.01 -3.30 -10.92
CA PHE A 194 -2.10 -1.86 -10.68
C PHE A 194 -0.92 -1.38 -9.81
N ARG A 195 -0.60 -2.11 -8.74
CA ARG A 195 0.54 -1.81 -7.89
C ARG A 195 1.87 -1.74 -8.66
N ARG A 196 2.11 -2.71 -9.54
CA ARG A 196 3.36 -2.77 -10.32
C ARG A 196 3.43 -1.69 -11.40
N GLU A 197 2.34 -1.47 -12.12
CA GLU A 197 2.28 -0.55 -13.25
C GLU A 197 2.38 0.92 -12.81
N HIS A 198 1.84 1.24 -11.65
CA HIS A 198 1.74 2.62 -11.19
C HIS A 198 2.66 2.96 -10.02
N GLY A 199 3.55 2.05 -9.63
CA GLY A 199 4.50 2.29 -8.56
C GLY A 199 3.85 2.59 -7.20
N VAL A 200 2.57 2.22 -7.03
CA VAL A 200 1.84 2.45 -5.78
C VAL A 200 2.44 1.57 -4.70
N LEU A 201 3.16 2.20 -3.78
CA LEU A 201 3.83 1.51 -2.68
C LEU A 201 2.80 1.05 -1.63
N MET A 202 2.95 -0.19 -1.18
CA MET A 202 2.35 -0.61 0.09
C MET A 202 3.07 -0.01 1.26
#